data_92fd804f25005012185eba7bb03830ae
#
_entry.id   92fd804f25005012185eba7bb03830ae
#
_cell.length_a   1.000
_cell.length_b   1.000
_cell.length_c   1.000
_cell.angle_alpha   90.00
_cell.angle_beta   90.00
_cell.angle_gamma   90.00
#
_symmetry.space_group_name_H-M   'P 1'
#
loop_
_entity.id
_entity.type
_entity.pdbx_description
1 polymer ?
#
loop_
_entity_poly.entity_id
_entity_poly.type
_entity_poly.pdbx_seq_one_letter_code
_entity_poly.pdbx_strand_id
1 'polypeptide(L)'
;RTAIVVHGYRDTAPKYLYLGRMYHRDLGFNILMPDLHAHGLSDGEGIGMGWNERHDVIRWAEVAEELFRSPSHESKIVIHGVSMGAATTMNLSGEPHPSYIKCFVADCGFTSVWDEFRGQLREQFSLPPFPLMHIASRLCRMKYGWTFREASPLKQVAKCQKPILFIHGEKDTYVPTEMVYRLYDAKPAPKQLWIVPNTGHADSYINFPEEYTKRVKEF
;
A
#
# COMPACT_ATOMS: atom_id res chain seq x y z
N ARG A 1 14.63 -9.84 10.82
CA ARG A 1 13.46 -9.56 9.96
C ARG A 1 12.76 -8.32 10.48
N THR A 2 12.33 -7.44 9.57
CA THR A 2 11.65 -6.20 9.91
C THR A 2 10.40 -6.03 9.03
N ALA A 3 9.30 -5.55 9.61
CA ALA A 3 8.11 -5.16 8.87
C ALA A 3 7.97 -3.63 8.90
N ILE A 4 7.75 -3.03 7.73
CA ILE A 4 7.35 -1.63 7.62
C ILE A 4 5.87 -1.61 7.30
N VAL A 5 5.07 -1.05 8.22
CA VAL A 5 3.62 -0.96 8.07
C VAL A 5 3.25 0.45 7.62
N VAL A 6 2.55 0.52 6.48
CA VAL A 6 2.22 1.77 5.78
C VAL A 6 0.71 2.01 5.86
N HIS A 7 0.33 3.09 6.53
CA HIS A 7 -1.07 3.43 6.82
C HIS A 7 -1.85 3.96 5.60
N GLY A 8 -3.19 4.03 5.72
CA GLY A 8 -4.12 4.54 4.71
C GLY A 8 -4.24 6.06 4.65
N TYR A 9 -5.12 6.52 3.76
CA TYR A 9 -5.42 7.94 3.53
C TYR A 9 -6.00 8.60 4.79
N ARG A 10 -5.43 9.75 5.20
CA ARG A 10 -5.81 10.52 6.39
C ARG A 10 -5.75 9.73 7.70
N ASP A 11 -5.01 8.64 7.71
CA ASP A 11 -4.72 7.84 8.90
C ASP A 11 -3.34 8.18 9.48
N THR A 12 -2.99 7.51 10.57
CA THR A 12 -1.71 7.66 11.25
C THR A 12 -1.18 6.30 11.67
N ALA A 13 0.11 6.18 11.92
CA ALA A 13 0.76 4.93 12.35
C ALA A 13 0.08 4.26 13.57
N PRO A 14 -0.31 4.98 14.65
CA PRO A 14 -0.98 4.38 15.80
C PRO A 14 -2.26 3.61 15.48
N LYS A 15 -3.00 4.00 14.44
CA LYS A 15 -4.23 3.30 14.05
C LYS A 15 -3.96 1.87 13.55
N TYR A 16 -2.73 1.57 13.13
CA TYR A 16 -2.31 0.27 12.60
C TYR A 16 -1.49 -0.56 13.60
N LEU A 17 -1.50 -0.22 14.87
CA LEU A 17 -0.79 -0.96 15.92
C LEU A 17 -1.21 -2.43 16.02
N TYR A 18 -2.39 -2.79 15.56
CA TYR A 18 -2.84 -4.17 15.48
C TYR A 18 -1.97 -5.00 14.50
N LEU A 19 -1.58 -4.44 13.35
CA LEU A 19 -0.61 -5.08 12.44
C LEU A 19 0.80 -5.09 13.04
N GLY A 20 1.19 -3.99 13.68
CA GLY A 20 2.46 -3.94 14.43
C GLY A 20 2.54 -5.05 15.48
N ARG A 21 1.46 -5.26 16.23
CA ARG A 21 1.36 -6.36 17.21
C ARG A 21 1.48 -7.73 16.54
N MET A 22 0.76 -7.96 15.44
CA MET A 22 0.84 -9.20 14.66
C MET A 22 2.30 -9.47 14.25
N TYR A 23 2.96 -8.52 13.61
CA TYR A 23 4.34 -8.71 13.18
C TYR A 23 5.30 -8.92 14.34
N HIS A 24 5.18 -8.13 15.40
CA HIS A 24 6.12 -8.19 16.52
C HIS A 24 5.90 -9.41 17.41
N ARG A 25 4.67 -9.61 17.91
CA ARG A 25 4.38 -10.66 18.90
C ARG A 25 4.18 -12.03 18.27
N ASP A 26 3.44 -12.09 17.15
CA ASP A 26 3.03 -13.36 16.61
C ASP A 26 4.05 -13.90 15.59
N LEU A 27 4.75 -12.99 14.87
CA LEU A 27 5.71 -13.36 13.82
C LEU A 27 7.19 -13.11 14.19
N GLY A 28 7.47 -12.39 15.26
CA GLY A 28 8.83 -12.13 15.76
C GLY A 28 9.66 -11.19 14.89
N PHE A 29 9.02 -10.19 14.29
CA PHE A 29 9.67 -9.15 13.51
C PHE A 29 9.97 -7.90 14.35
N ASN A 30 11.02 -7.17 13.99
CA ASN A 30 11.09 -5.75 14.31
C ASN A 30 10.03 -5.01 13.50
N ILE A 31 9.54 -3.88 14.01
CA ILE A 31 8.53 -3.08 13.33
C ILE A 31 8.98 -1.63 13.19
N LEU A 32 8.68 -1.03 12.04
CA LEU A 32 8.76 0.39 11.80
C LEU A 32 7.44 0.85 11.18
N MET A 33 6.84 1.88 11.74
CA MET A 33 5.53 2.38 11.35
C MET A 33 5.62 3.90 11.20
N PRO A 34 5.96 4.41 10.00
CA PRO A 34 6.05 5.83 9.78
C PRO A 34 4.67 6.47 9.62
N ASP A 35 4.51 7.70 10.07
CA ASP A 35 3.50 8.59 9.52
C ASP A 35 3.97 9.04 8.15
N LEU A 36 3.17 8.82 7.12
CA LEU A 36 3.49 9.24 5.76
C LEU A 36 3.50 10.77 5.63
N HIS A 37 4.11 11.28 4.56
CA HIS A 37 4.11 12.69 4.21
C HIS A 37 2.71 13.32 4.34
N ALA A 38 2.62 14.49 4.97
CA ALA A 38 1.38 15.22 5.27
C ALA A 38 0.35 14.47 6.15
N HIS A 39 0.80 13.48 6.96
CA HIS A 39 -0.03 12.75 7.91
C HIS A 39 0.61 12.73 9.30
N GLY A 40 -0.25 12.63 10.33
CA GLY A 40 0.19 12.47 11.73
C GLY A 40 1.14 13.57 12.17
N LEU A 41 2.34 13.17 12.59
CA LEU A 41 3.41 14.07 13.02
C LEU A 41 4.41 14.42 11.90
N SER A 42 4.24 13.87 10.70
CA SER A 42 5.10 14.15 9.55
C SER A 42 4.71 15.46 8.88
N ASP A 43 5.73 16.21 8.47
CA ASP A 43 5.56 17.44 7.70
C ASP A 43 5.00 17.17 6.30
N GLY A 44 4.49 18.23 5.66
CA GLY A 44 4.04 18.21 4.27
C GLY A 44 2.76 18.98 4.04
N GLU A 45 2.57 19.46 2.80
CA GLU A 45 1.40 20.26 2.41
C GLU A 45 0.40 19.51 1.53
N GLY A 46 0.70 18.30 1.09
CA GLY A 46 -0.17 17.59 0.17
C GLY A 46 0.06 16.10 0.14
N ILE A 47 -1.03 15.37 0.08
CA ILE A 47 -1.03 13.91 0.03
C ILE A 47 -0.81 13.46 -1.42
N GLY A 48 0.22 12.66 -1.66
CA GLY A 48 0.58 12.14 -2.99
C GLY A 48 -0.19 10.88 -3.41
N MET A 49 -1.17 10.44 -2.61
CA MET A 49 -1.97 9.23 -2.87
C MET A 49 -1.13 7.97 -3.11
N GLY A 50 -0.01 7.86 -2.41
CA GLY A 50 0.92 6.74 -2.53
C GLY A 50 1.93 6.89 -3.68
N TRP A 51 1.90 7.98 -4.44
CA TRP A 51 2.83 8.20 -5.54
C TRP A 51 4.16 8.80 -5.07
N ASN A 52 4.12 9.92 -4.36
CA ASN A 52 5.33 10.54 -3.82
C ASN A 52 5.84 9.76 -2.60
N GLU A 53 4.95 9.31 -1.74
CA GLU A 53 5.24 8.56 -0.50
C GLU A 53 6.00 7.26 -0.76
N ARG A 54 5.99 6.71 -1.99
CA ARG A 54 6.77 5.51 -2.34
C ARG A 54 8.28 5.71 -2.14
N HIS A 55 8.77 6.91 -2.39
CA HIS A 55 10.18 7.24 -2.17
C HIS A 55 10.52 7.38 -0.70
N ASP A 56 9.61 7.96 0.09
CA ASP A 56 9.78 8.08 1.53
C ASP A 56 9.83 6.70 2.18
N VAL A 57 9.00 5.75 1.74
CA VAL A 57 8.99 4.38 2.27
C VAL A 57 10.28 3.63 1.90
N ILE A 58 10.90 3.90 0.75
CA ILE A 58 12.23 3.39 0.43
C ILE A 58 13.26 3.92 1.44
N ARG A 59 13.23 5.22 1.75
CA ARG A 59 14.11 5.82 2.76
C ARG A 59 13.85 5.25 4.16
N TRP A 60 12.59 5.03 4.53
CA TRP A 60 12.26 4.35 5.79
C TRP A 60 12.78 2.91 5.84
N ALA A 61 12.90 2.23 4.69
CA ALA A 61 13.53 0.90 4.64
C ALA A 61 15.04 0.98 4.91
N GLU A 62 15.71 2.03 4.45
CA GLU A 62 17.11 2.27 4.78
C GLU A 62 17.30 2.57 6.28
N VAL A 63 16.46 3.42 6.85
CA VAL A 63 16.45 3.70 8.29
C VAL A 63 16.18 2.42 9.10
N ALA A 64 15.23 1.59 8.68
CA ALA A 64 14.93 0.31 9.32
C ALA A 64 16.14 -0.65 9.26
N GLU A 65 16.86 -0.65 8.15
CA GLU A 65 18.10 -1.43 8.01
C GLU A 65 19.17 -0.95 9.01
N GLU A 66 19.40 0.36 9.11
CA GLU A 66 20.37 0.94 10.04
C GLU A 66 20.03 0.62 11.51
N LEU A 67 18.75 0.73 11.88
CA LEU A 67 18.28 0.53 13.25
C LEU A 67 18.30 -0.95 13.68
N PHE A 68 17.99 -1.86 12.76
CA PHE A 68 17.71 -3.27 13.11
C PHE A 68 18.67 -4.27 12.49
N ARG A 69 19.69 -3.82 11.74
CA ARG A 69 20.68 -4.74 11.17
C ARG A 69 21.43 -5.50 12.28
N SER A 70 21.72 -6.75 11.97
CA SER A 70 22.53 -7.61 12.84
C SER A 70 23.81 -8.04 12.11
N PRO A 71 24.98 -8.04 12.76
CA PRO A 71 26.21 -8.53 12.14
C PRO A 71 26.16 -10.00 11.73
N SER A 72 25.27 -10.78 12.37
CA SER A 72 25.17 -12.23 12.19
C SER A 72 24.10 -12.69 11.19
N HIS A 73 23.25 -11.79 10.69
CA HIS A 73 22.13 -12.15 9.84
C HIS A 73 21.88 -11.13 8.72
N GLU A 74 21.56 -11.66 7.54
CA GLU A 74 21.08 -10.82 6.43
C GLU A 74 19.73 -10.17 6.80
N SER A 75 19.62 -8.86 6.55
CA SER A 75 18.38 -8.13 6.73
C SER A 75 17.32 -8.56 5.72
N LYS A 76 16.10 -8.75 6.23
CA LYS A 76 14.92 -9.08 5.42
C LYS A 76 13.78 -8.19 5.84
N ILE A 77 13.35 -7.32 4.91
CA ILE A 77 12.28 -6.36 5.13
C ILE A 77 11.06 -6.74 4.29
N VAL A 78 9.89 -6.75 4.91
CA VAL A 78 8.58 -6.77 4.25
C VAL A 78 7.97 -5.37 4.36
N ILE A 79 7.40 -4.89 3.25
CA ILE A 79 6.58 -3.68 3.23
C ILE A 79 5.11 -4.10 3.18
N HIS A 80 4.33 -3.67 4.17
CA HIS A 80 2.93 -4.01 4.30
C HIS A 80 2.09 -2.73 4.34
N GLY A 81 1.29 -2.50 3.33
CA GLY A 81 0.42 -1.34 3.24
C GLY A 81 -1.06 -1.68 3.22
N VAL A 82 -1.88 -0.76 3.74
CA VAL A 82 -3.35 -0.86 3.74
C VAL A 82 -3.93 0.35 3.00
N SER A 83 -4.87 0.13 2.08
CA SER A 83 -5.56 1.18 1.31
C SER A 83 -4.58 2.05 0.54
N MET A 84 -4.50 3.38 0.78
CA MET A 84 -3.45 4.23 0.19
C MET A 84 -2.04 3.71 0.51
N GLY A 85 -1.83 3.12 1.70
CA GLY A 85 -0.57 2.46 2.04
C GLY A 85 -0.28 1.24 1.16
N ALA A 86 -1.30 0.48 0.76
CA ALA A 86 -1.15 -0.60 -0.22
C ALA A 86 -0.78 -0.05 -1.61
N ALA A 87 -1.40 1.06 -2.01
CA ALA A 87 -1.02 1.75 -3.25
C ALA A 87 0.44 2.24 -3.20
N THR A 88 0.87 2.80 -2.05
CA THR A 88 2.26 3.20 -1.81
C THR A 88 3.21 2.01 -1.94
N THR A 89 2.87 0.89 -1.30
CA THR A 89 3.63 -0.36 -1.34
C THR A 89 3.76 -0.91 -2.76
N MET A 90 2.66 -0.94 -3.51
CA MET A 90 2.65 -1.37 -4.91
C MET A 90 3.41 -0.41 -5.83
N ASN A 91 3.29 0.91 -5.61
CA ASN A 91 4.06 1.89 -6.37
C ASN A 91 5.56 1.73 -6.12
N LEU A 92 5.97 1.51 -4.87
CA LEU A 92 7.35 1.23 -4.50
C LEU A 92 7.88 -0.03 -5.17
N SER A 93 7.06 -1.07 -5.25
CA SER A 93 7.48 -2.39 -5.74
C SER A 93 8.00 -2.38 -7.18
N GLY A 94 7.60 -1.42 -7.98
CA GLY A 94 8.05 -1.24 -9.36
C GLY A 94 9.24 -0.29 -9.54
N GLU A 95 9.72 0.33 -8.46
CA GLU A 95 10.89 1.21 -8.45
C GLU A 95 12.17 0.43 -8.10
N PRO A 96 13.36 0.94 -8.46
CA PRO A 96 14.60 0.43 -7.92
C PRO A 96 14.60 0.57 -6.38
N HIS A 97 14.85 -0.53 -5.68
CA HIS A 97 14.87 -0.55 -4.23
C HIS A 97 15.93 -1.53 -3.70
N PRO A 98 16.39 -1.39 -2.43
CA PRO A 98 17.40 -2.23 -1.84
C PRO A 98 17.06 -3.73 -1.86
N SER A 99 18.06 -4.58 -1.98
CA SER A 99 17.90 -6.04 -2.08
C SER A 99 17.35 -6.68 -0.81
N TYR A 100 17.50 -6.03 0.33
CA TYR A 100 16.97 -6.50 1.62
C TYR A 100 15.45 -6.33 1.75
N ILE A 101 14.77 -5.53 0.92
CA ILE A 101 13.32 -5.58 0.78
C ILE A 101 12.99 -6.88 0.02
N LYS A 102 12.35 -7.85 0.67
CA LYS A 102 12.17 -9.20 0.13
C LYS A 102 10.79 -9.42 -0.50
N CYS A 103 9.74 -8.85 0.07
CA CYS A 103 8.37 -9.05 -0.38
C CYS A 103 7.46 -7.88 0.03
N PHE A 104 6.25 -7.89 -0.52
CA PHE A 104 5.24 -6.86 -0.30
C PHE A 104 3.90 -7.48 0.06
N VAL A 105 3.16 -6.83 0.97
CA VAL A 105 1.76 -7.16 1.30
C VAL A 105 0.92 -5.92 1.00
N ALA A 106 -0.09 -6.07 0.15
CA ALA A 106 -0.97 -4.98 -0.27
C ALA A 106 -2.42 -5.33 0.04
N ASP A 107 -2.98 -4.72 1.08
CA ASP A 107 -4.36 -4.92 1.51
C ASP A 107 -5.24 -3.76 1.02
N CYS A 108 -6.30 -4.08 0.28
CA CYS A 108 -7.33 -3.18 -0.27
C CYS A 108 -6.78 -1.97 -1.07
N GLY A 109 -5.75 -2.18 -1.90
CA GLY A 109 -5.18 -1.13 -2.74
C GLY A 109 -5.89 -0.97 -4.08
N PHE A 110 -5.73 0.22 -4.70
CA PHE A 110 -6.36 0.60 -5.96
C PHE A 110 -5.41 0.52 -7.17
N THR A 111 -5.97 0.51 -8.38
CA THR A 111 -5.22 0.38 -9.65
C THR A 111 -4.50 1.65 -10.07
N SER A 112 -5.10 2.81 -9.85
CA SER A 112 -4.54 4.13 -10.11
C SER A 112 -5.30 5.20 -9.34
N VAL A 113 -4.66 6.34 -9.09
CA VAL A 113 -5.35 7.51 -8.52
C VAL A 113 -6.49 7.97 -9.42
N TRP A 114 -6.34 7.81 -10.74
CA TRP A 114 -7.41 8.10 -11.69
C TRP A 114 -8.64 7.20 -11.49
N ASP A 115 -8.44 5.89 -11.37
CA ASP A 115 -9.55 4.94 -11.21
C ASP A 115 -10.24 5.13 -9.85
N GLU A 116 -9.45 5.35 -8.78
CA GLU A 116 -9.96 5.60 -7.44
C GLU A 116 -10.82 6.87 -7.40
N PHE A 117 -10.27 8.01 -7.83
CA PHE A 117 -11.01 9.28 -7.80
C PHE A 117 -12.22 9.29 -8.73
N ARG A 118 -12.15 8.59 -9.86
CA ARG A 118 -13.30 8.42 -10.75
C ARG A 118 -14.43 7.64 -10.08
N GLY A 119 -14.08 6.58 -9.35
CA GLY A 119 -15.03 5.80 -8.56
C GLY A 119 -15.70 6.66 -7.50
N GLN A 120 -14.90 7.34 -6.67
CA GLN A 120 -15.38 8.21 -5.60
C GLN A 120 -16.24 9.38 -6.12
N LEU A 121 -15.83 10.00 -7.23
CA LEU A 121 -16.59 11.10 -7.84
C LEU A 121 -18.00 10.65 -8.28
N ARG A 122 -18.07 9.46 -8.85
CA ARG A 122 -19.35 8.89 -9.31
C ARG A 122 -20.23 8.45 -8.13
N GLU A 123 -19.65 7.78 -7.15
CA GLU A 123 -20.37 7.19 -6.03
C GLU A 123 -20.87 8.25 -5.04
N GLN A 124 -20.00 9.20 -4.66
CA GLN A 124 -20.34 10.21 -3.66
C GLN A 124 -21.08 11.42 -4.24
N PHE A 125 -20.81 11.80 -5.46
CA PHE A 125 -21.30 13.04 -6.05
C PHE A 125 -22.18 12.84 -7.29
N SER A 126 -22.27 11.61 -7.82
CA SER A 126 -23.00 11.29 -9.07
C SER A 126 -22.55 12.15 -10.26
N LEU A 127 -21.28 12.59 -10.27
CA LEU A 127 -20.72 13.46 -11.29
C LEU A 127 -19.94 12.68 -12.35
N PRO A 128 -19.98 13.14 -13.62
CA PRO A 128 -19.18 12.55 -14.66
C PRO A 128 -17.69 12.92 -14.51
N PRO A 129 -16.76 12.06 -14.92
CA PRO A 129 -15.33 12.33 -14.79
C PRO A 129 -14.85 13.49 -15.69
N PHE A 130 -15.51 13.73 -16.83
CA PHE A 130 -15.20 14.88 -17.69
C PHE A 130 -16.12 16.06 -17.39
N PRO A 131 -15.58 17.31 -17.32
CA PRO A 131 -14.16 17.68 -17.45
C PRO A 131 -13.38 17.67 -16.12
N LEU A 132 -14.07 17.48 -14.97
CA LEU A 132 -13.51 17.70 -13.62
C LEU A 132 -12.20 16.93 -13.37
N MET A 133 -12.19 15.64 -13.63
CA MET A 133 -11.01 14.80 -13.42
C MET A 133 -9.80 15.23 -14.27
N HIS A 134 -10.05 15.70 -15.49
CA HIS A 134 -8.99 16.18 -16.38
C HIS A 134 -8.38 17.48 -15.87
N ILE A 135 -9.24 18.41 -15.42
CA ILE A 135 -8.81 19.69 -14.83
C ILE A 135 -8.04 19.43 -13.53
N ALA A 136 -8.60 18.63 -12.62
CA ALA A 136 -7.98 18.30 -11.35
C ALA A 136 -6.61 17.62 -11.53
N SER A 137 -6.51 16.64 -12.45
CA SER A 137 -5.25 15.98 -12.76
C SER A 137 -4.21 16.92 -13.36
N ARG A 138 -4.63 17.91 -14.16
CA ARG A 138 -3.74 18.94 -14.71
C ARG A 138 -3.25 19.91 -13.63
N LEU A 139 -4.12 20.33 -12.75
CA LEU A 139 -3.75 21.15 -11.59
C LEU A 139 -2.79 20.40 -10.64
N CYS A 140 -3.03 19.12 -10.41
CA CYS A 140 -2.12 18.27 -9.65
C CYS A 140 -0.72 18.25 -10.29
N ARG A 141 -0.63 18.10 -11.61
CA ARG A 141 0.66 18.17 -12.32
C ARG A 141 1.36 19.52 -12.15
N MET A 142 0.60 20.61 -12.24
CA MET A 142 1.15 21.97 -12.09
C MET A 142 1.67 22.24 -10.68
N LYS A 143 0.96 21.73 -9.65
CA LYS A 143 1.28 22.00 -8.24
C LYS A 143 2.27 20.96 -7.66
N TYR A 144 2.11 19.69 -8.00
CA TYR A 144 2.80 18.57 -7.35
C TYR A 144 3.70 17.75 -8.30
N GLY A 145 3.71 18.07 -9.59
CA GLY A 145 4.60 17.46 -10.58
C GLY A 145 4.15 16.10 -11.14
N TRP A 146 2.97 15.57 -10.75
CA TRP A 146 2.48 14.27 -11.21
C TRP A 146 0.99 14.33 -11.61
N THR A 147 0.54 13.34 -12.37
CA THR A 147 -0.84 13.21 -12.83
C THR A 147 -1.53 12.00 -12.22
N PHE A 148 -2.87 12.04 -12.12
CA PHE A 148 -3.66 10.92 -11.60
C PHE A 148 -3.48 9.61 -12.40
N ARG A 149 -3.16 9.68 -13.70
CA ARG A 149 -2.88 8.52 -14.55
C ARG A 149 -1.44 8.00 -14.44
N GLU A 150 -0.52 8.86 -14.03
CA GLU A 150 0.88 8.53 -13.78
C GLU A 150 1.00 7.75 -12.46
N ALA A 151 0.30 8.20 -11.42
CA ALA A 151 0.21 7.53 -10.13
C ALA A 151 -0.63 6.25 -10.26
N SER A 152 0.03 5.15 -10.67
CA SER A 152 -0.62 3.90 -11.05
C SER A 152 0.09 2.67 -10.47
N PRO A 153 -0.39 2.16 -9.32
CA PRO A 153 0.02 0.87 -8.80
C PRO A 153 -0.03 -0.25 -9.84
N LEU A 154 -1.05 -0.25 -10.71
CA LEU A 154 -1.18 -1.24 -11.78
C LEU A 154 0.05 -1.29 -12.71
N LYS A 155 0.58 -0.13 -13.09
CA LYS A 155 1.78 -0.05 -13.94
C LYS A 155 3.04 -0.46 -13.20
N GLN A 156 3.08 -0.24 -11.89
CA GLN A 156 4.25 -0.53 -11.08
C GLN A 156 4.34 -2.02 -10.70
N VAL A 157 3.22 -2.64 -10.32
CA VAL A 157 3.25 -4.09 -10.03
C VAL A 157 3.63 -4.93 -11.25
N ALA A 158 3.32 -4.46 -12.47
CA ALA A 158 3.73 -5.12 -13.70
C ALA A 158 5.27 -5.20 -13.88
N LYS A 159 6.02 -4.32 -13.25
CA LYS A 159 7.50 -4.30 -13.26
C LYS A 159 8.11 -5.09 -12.11
N CYS A 160 7.35 -5.35 -11.05
CA CYS A 160 7.85 -5.96 -9.82
C CYS A 160 8.18 -7.43 -10.03
N GLN A 161 9.41 -7.83 -9.69
CA GLN A 161 9.89 -9.23 -9.75
C GLN A 161 9.84 -9.93 -8.38
N LYS A 162 9.66 -9.17 -7.28
CA LYS A 162 9.58 -9.75 -5.93
C LYS A 162 8.17 -10.20 -5.59
N PRO A 163 8.01 -11.13 -4.61
CA PRO A 163 6.69 -11.59 -4.20
C PRO A 163 5.76 -10.46 -3.75
N ILE A 164 4.48 -10.52 -4.16
CA ILE A 164 3.41 -9.68 -3.63
C ILE A 164 2.25 -10.56 -3.17
N LEU A 165 1.81 -10.38 -1.92
CA LEU A 165 0.54 -10.88 -1.41
C LEU A 165 -0.50 -9.77 -1.53
N PHE A 166 -1.51 -10.01 -2.35
CA PHE A 166 -2.69 -9.15 -2.46
C PHE A 166 -3.78 -9.67 -1.52
N ILE A 167 -4.35 -8.78 -0.72
CA ILE A 167 -5.49 -9.04 0.16
C ILE A 167 -6.57 -8.03 -0.19
N HIS A 168 -7.84 -8.45 -0.23
CA HIS A 168 -8.93 -7.53 -0.53
C HIS A 168 -10.27 -8.05 0.04
N GLY A 169 -11.07 -7.18 0.60
CA GLY A 169 -12.40 -7.53 1.05
C GLY A 169 -13.36 -7.81 -0.13
N GLU A 170 -14.12 -8.89 -0.05
CA GLU A 170 -15.10 -9.28 -1.09
C GLU A 170 -16.19 -8.22 -1.31
N LYS A 171 -16.55 -7.49 -0.24
CA LYS A 171 -17.59 -6.45 -0.24
C LYS A 171 -17.03 -5.03 -0.13
N ASP A 172 -15.78 -4.84 -0.54
CA ASP A 172 -15.18 -3.52 -0.56
C ASP A 172 -15.83 -2.68 -1.67
N THR A 173 -16.61 -1.68 -1.26
CA THR A 173 -17.24 -0.71 -2.16
C THR A 173 -16.45 0.60 -2.24
N TYR A 174 -15.58 0.86 -1.26
CA TYR A 174 -14.76 2.07 -1.24
C TYR A 174 -13.62 2.00 -2.27
N VAL A 175 -12.86 0.90 -2.25
CA VAL A 175 -11.95 0.50 -3.33
C VAL A 175 -12.54 -0.79 -3.93
N PRO A 176 -13.24 -0.72 -5.07
CA PRO A 176 -13.95 -1.88 -5.61
C PRO A 176 -13.05 -3.11 -5.79
N THR A 177 -13.55 -4.26 -5.35
CA THR A 177 -12.80 -5.54 -5.36
C THR A 177 -12.27 -5.92 -6.76
N GLU A 178 -12.95 -5.49 -7.83
CA GLU A 178 -12.50 -5.70 -9.22
C GLU A 178 -11.10 -5.11 -9.48
N MET A 179 -10.68 -4.11 -8.70
CA MET A 179 -9.35 -3.50 -8.87
C MET A 179 -8.25 -4.49 -8.51
N VAL A 180 -8.41 -5.33 -7.48
CA VAL A 180 -7.36 -6.27 -7.07
C VAL A 180 -7.14 -7.38 -8.11
N TYR A 181 -8.17 -7.82 -8.81
CA TYR A 181 -8.01 -8.80 -9.89
C TYR A 181 -7.13 -8.25 -11.00
N ARG A 182 -7.34 -7.00 -11.41
CA ARG A 182 -6.51 -6.32 -12.41
C ARG A 182 -5.05 -6.18 -11.95
N LEU A 183 -4.83 -5.85 -10.67
CA LEU A 183 -3.50 -5.76 -10.07
C LEU A 183 -2.81 -7.12 -10.05
N TYR A 184 -3.54 -8.15 -9.62
CA TYR A 184 -3.04 -9.51 -9.58
C TYR A 184 -2.67 -10.02 -10.97
N ASP A 185 -3.53 -9.81 -11.97
CA ASP A 185 -3.28 -10.26 -13.34
C ASP A 185 -2.04 -9.59 -13.95
N ALA A 186 -1.87 -8.29 -13.72
CA ALA A 186 -0.73 -7.51 -14.24
C ALA A 186 0.61 -7.87 -13.59
N LYS A 187 0.61 -8.38 -12.33
CA LYS A 187 1.82 -8.72 -11.60
C LYS A 187 2.41 -10.03 -12.08
N PRO A 188 3.69 -10.09 -12.56
CA PRO A 188 4.39 -11.35 -12.82
C PRO A 188 4.52 -12.21 -11.54
N ALA A 189 4.66 -13.54 -11.69
CA ALA A 189 4.96 -14.38 -10.53
C ALA A 189 6.33 -14.03 -9.92
N PRO A 190 6.54 -14.23 -8.60
CA PRO A 190 5.63 -14.84 -7.64
C PRO A 190 4.59 -13.87 -7.08
N LYS A 191 3.37 -14.34 -6.91
CA LYS A 191 2.24 -13.58 -6.38
C LYS A 191 1.20 -14.50 -5.73
N GLN A 192 0.49 -13.95 -4.73
CA GLN A 192 -0.65 -14.61 -4.08
C GLN A 192 -1.83 -13.64 -3.98
N LEU A 193 -3.04 -14.16 -3.95
CA LEU A 193 -4.28 -13.39 -3.78
C LEU A 193 -5.16 -14.06 -2.74
N TRP A 194 -5.67 -13.26 -1.83
CA TRP A 194 -6.72 -13.65 -0.89
C TRP A 194 -7.87 -12.66 -0.92
N ILE A 195 -9.03 -13.12 -1.39
CA ILE A 195 -10.29 -12.39 -1.27
C ILE A 195 -10.91 -12.78 0.07
N VAL A 196 -11.11 -11.79 0.92
CA VAL A 196 -11.62 -11.99 2.28
C VAL A 196 -13.15 -12.00 2.24
N PRO A 197 -13.80 -13.13 2.57
CA PRO A 197 -15.25 -13.26 2.39
C PRO A 197 -16.01 -12.29 3.30
N ASN A 198 -17.12 -11.74 2.79
CA ASN A 198 -18.03 -10.84 3.50
C ASN A 198 -17.37 -9.62 4.19
N THR A 199 -16.24 -9.18 3.71
CA THR A 199 -15.41 -8.12 4.33
C THR A 199 -15.42 -6.84 3.48
N GLY A 200 -15.53 -5.70 4.16
CA GLY A 200 -15.48 -4.38 3.56
C GLY A 200 -14.06 -3.83 3.45
N HIS A 201 -13.95 -2.49 3.27
CA HIS A 201 -12.69 -1.80 3.10
C HIS A 201 -11.84 -1.80 4.38
N ALA A 202 -10.60 -2.27 4.27
CA ALA A 202 -9.60 -2.29 5.36
C ALA A 202 -9.98 -3.13 6.60
N ASP A 203 -11.00 -3.98 6.51
CA ASP A 203 -11.49 -4.80 7.62
C ASP A 203 -10.93 -6.24 7.63
N SER A 204 -10.04 -6.57 6.69
CA SER A 204 -9.54 -7.94 6.48
C SER A 204 -8.95 -8.57 7.74
N TYR A 205 -8.05 -7.84 8.41
CA TYR A 205 -7.44 -8.30 9.66
C TYR A 205 -8.45 -8.34 10.82
N ILE A 206 -9.32 -7.34 10.92
CA ILE A 206 -10.30 -7.22 12.02
C ILE A 206 -11.27 -8.40 11.99
N ASN A 207 -11.73 -8.78 10.81
CA ASN A 207 -12.71 -9.86 10.64
C ASN A 207 -12.08 -11.25 10.73
N PHE A 208 -10.83 -11.42 10.29
CA PHE A 208 -10.16 -12.72 10.22
C PHE A 208 -8.69 -12.66 10.72
N PRO A 209 -8.43 -12.26 11.97
CA PRO A 209 -7.06 -12.00 12.44
C PRO A 209 -6.15 -13.23 12.41
N GLU A 210 -6.67 -14.41 12.72
CA GLU A 210 -5.88 -15.65 12.73
C GLU A 210 -5.51 -16.09 11.31
N GLU A 211 -6.48 -16.11 10.39
CA GLU A 211 -6.24 -16.49 9.00
C GLU A 211 -5.33 -15.45 8.29
N TYR A 212 -5.54 -14.17 8.57
CA TYR A 212 -4.68 -13.10 8.06
C TYR A 212 -3.22 -13.29 8.51
N THR A 213 -3.02 -13.50 9.81
CA THR A 213 -1.69 -13.75 10.39
C THR A 213 -1.04 -14.98 9.78
N LYS A 214 -1.81 -16.07 9.62
CA LYS A 214 -1.34 -17.32 9.01
C LYS A 214 -0.89 -17.08 7.57
N ARG A 215 -1.69 -16.41 6.73
CA ARG A 215 -1.35 -16.14 5.33
C ARG A 215 -0.13 -15.25 5.18
N VAL A 216 -0.01 -14.21 6.00
CA VAL A 216 1.19 -13.35 6.01
C VAL A 216 2.44 -14.12 6.45
N LYS A 217 2.29 -15.07 7.37
CA LYS A 217 3.39 -15.92 7.85
C LYS A 217 3.87 -16.92 6.80
N GLU A 218 2.94 -17.53 6.06
CA GLU A 218 3.21 -18.55 5.05
C GLU A 218 3.76 -17.95 3.75
N PHE A 219 3.45 -16.69 3.49
CA PHE A 219 3.96 -15.90 2.38
C PHE A 219 5.39 -15.42 2.64
#